data_8e004baf642f891d27917fb0789928bd
#
_entry.id   8e004baf642f891d27917fb0789928bd
#
_cell.length_a   1.000
_cell.length_b   1.000
_cell.length_c   1.000
_cell.angle_alpha   90.00
_cell.angle_beta   90.00
_cell.angle_gamma   90.00
#
_symmetry.space_group_name_H-M   'P 1'
#
loop_
_entity.id
_entity.type
_entity.pdbx_description
1 polymer ?
#
loop_
_entity_poly.entity_id
_entity_poly.type
_entity_poly.pdbx_seq_one_letter_code
_entity_poly.pdbx_strand_id
1 'polypeptide(L)' 'MKAILEFNLPEDKEEYDTASKGMYWALLVLDIDQFIRNKIKYEQDKDGILQLVRDRLHFNMEEKGLNFPE' A
#
# COMPACT_ATOMS: atom_id res chain seq x y z
N MET A 1 -4.58 -14.03 21.70
CA MET A 1 -5.61 -13.26 20.98
C MET A 1 -5.76 -13.80 19.58
N LYS A 2 -6.99 -13.93 19.10
CA LYS A 2 -7.27 -14.37 17.74
C LYS A 2 -8.14 -13.35 17.03
N ALA A 3 -7.93 -13.20 15.72
CA ALA A 3 -8.80 -12.40 14.87
C ALA A 3 -9.28 -13.25 13.72
N ILE A 4 -10.56 -13.16 13.39
CA ILE A 4 -11.20 -13.98 12.35
C ILE A 4 -11.98 -13.05 11.44
N LEU A 5 -11.85 -13.27 10.12
CA LEU A 5 -12.68 -12.63 9.12
C LEU A 5 -13.54 -13.71 8.46
N GLU A 6 -14.85 -13.49 8.38
CA GLU A 6 -15.77 -14.44 7.78
C GLU A 6 -16.38 -13.88 6.50
N PHE A 7 -16.52 -14.75 5.50
CA PHE A 7 -17.11 -14.41 4.21
C PHE A 7 -18.06 -15.50 3.76
N ASN A 8 -19.20 -15.11 3.22
CA ASN A 8 -20.17 -16.05 2.66
C ASN A 8 -19.88 -16.22 1.17
N LEU A 9 -19.34 -17.38 0.81
CA LEU A 9 -19.04 -17.69 -0.58
C LEU A 9 -20.21 -18.40 -1.24
N PRO A 10 -20.52 -18.15 -2.52
CA PRO A 10 -19.73 -17.30 -3.45
C PRO A 10 -20.06 -15.80 -3.42
N GLU A 11 -21.06 -15.37 -2.66
CA GLU A 11 -21.54 -13.98 -2.66
C GLU A 11 -20.44 -12.97 -2.35
N ASP A 12 -19.60 -13.28 -1.36
CA ASP A 12 -18.54 -12.37 -0.89
C ASP A 12 -17.17 -12.68 -1.50
N LYS A 13 -17.15 -13.28 -2.69
CA LYS A 13 -15.88 -13.72 -3.30
C LYS A 13 -14.91 -12.57 -3.53
N GLU A 14 -15.38 -11.43 -4.00
CA GLU A 14 -14.50 -10.28 -4.27
C GLU A 14 -13.89 -9.75 -2.98
N GLU A 15 -14.67 -9.61 -1.94
CA GLU A 15 -14.21 -9.16 -0.64
C GLU A 15 -13.24 -10.17 -0.04
N TYR A 16 -13.52 -11.46 -0.19
CA TYR A 16 -12.64 -12.51 0.29
C TYR A 16 -11.29 -12.47 -0.43
N ASP A 17 -11.31 -12.36 -1.75
CA ASP A 17 -10.07 -12.31 -2.55
C ASP A 17 -9.22 -11.10 -2.14
N THR A 18 -9.83 -9.94 -1.97
CA THR A 18 -9.13 -8.73 -1.55
C THR A 18 -8.53 -8.91 -0.15
N ALA A 19 -9.32 -9.41 0.79
CA ALA A 19 -8.86 -9.59 2.17
C ALA A 19 -7.73 -10.62 2.26
N SER A 20 -7.86 -11.75 1.53
CA SER A 20 -6.86 -12.81 1.57
C SER A 20 -5.53 -12.39 0.92
N LYS A 21 -5.56 -11.39 0.04
CA LYS A 21 -4.38 -10.87 -0.65
C LYS A 21 -3.88 -9.56 -0.05
N GLY A 22 -4.39 -9.17 1.11
CA GLY A 22 -4.03 -7.90 1.73
C GLY A 22 -2.54 -7.70 1.91
N MET A 23 -1.81 -8.75 2.35
CA MET A 23 -0.37 -8.66 2.53
C MET A 23 0.35 -8.43 1.20
N TYR A 24 -0.11 -9.07 0.12
CA TYR A 24 0.48 -8.86 -1.21
C TYR A 24 0.28 -7.43 -1.69
N TRP A 25 -0.90 -6.84 -1.46
CA TRP A 25 -1.14 -5.45 -1.78
C TRP A 25 -0.20 -4.53 -1.01
N ALA A 26 -0.02 -4.78 0.29
CA ALA A 26 0.86 -3.99 1.14
C ALA A 26 2.31 -4.06 0.65
N LEU A 27 2.78 -5.25 0.29
CA LEU A 27 4.14 -5.44 -0.21
C LEU A 27 4.33 -4.78 -1.57
N LEU A 28 3.33 -4.81 -2.44
CA LEU A 28 3.39 -4.16 -3.73
C LEU A 28 3.52 -2.65 -3.56
N VAL A 29 2.72 -2.06 -2.69
CA VAL A 29 2.76 -0.61 -2.43
C VAL A 29 4.10 -0.23 -1.79
N LEU A 30 4.60 -1.04 -0.87
CA LEU A 30 5.92 -0.83 -0.27
C LEU A 30 7.02 -0.82 -1.34
N ASP A 31 6.98 -1.77 -2.26
CA ASP A 31 7.97 -1.86 -3.34
C ASP A 31 7.95 -0.60 -4.21
N ILE A 32 6.78 -0.12 -4.58
CA ILE A 32 6.64 1.11 -5.36
C ILE A 32 7.16 2.32 -4.56
N ASP A 33 6.85 2.39 -3.28
CA ASP A 33 7.34 3.47 -2.43
C ASP A 33 8.87 3.50 -2.38
N GLN A 34 9.49 2.34 -2.21
CA GLN A 34 10.96 2.23 -2.19
C GLN A 34 11.57 2.59 -3.54
N PHE A 35 10.91 2.19 -4.63
CA PHE A 35 11.36 2.54 -5.98
C PHE A 35 11.36 4.07 -6.15
N ILE A 36 10.27 4.73 -5.76
CA ILE A 36 10.16 6.18 -5.85
C ILE A 36 11.21 6.86 -4.97
N ARG A 37 11.40 6.38 -3.75
CA ARG A 37 12.41 6.91 -2.83
C ARG A 37 13.80 6.86 -3.44
N ASN A 38 14.15 5.73 -4.07
CA ASN A 38 15.46 5.57 -4.70
C ASN A 38 15.63 6.50 -5.89
N LYS A 39 14.58 6.73 -6.68
CA LYS A 39 14.62 7.68 -7.79
C LYS A 39 14.86 9.10 -7.30
N ILE A 40 14.19 9.52 -6.24
CA ILE A 40 14.39 10.84 -5.65
C ILE A 40 15.84 10.99 -5.17
N LYS A 41 16.36 9.97 -4.49
CA LYS A 41 17.67 10.02 -3.87
C LYS A 41 18.82 10.03 -4.90
N TYR A 42 18.71 9.20 -5.95
CA TYR A 42 19.81 8.97 -6.86
C TYR A 42 19.73 9.67 -8.21
N GLU A 43 18.53 10.06 -8.64
CA GLU A 43 18.33 10.66 -9.96
C GLU A 43 17.86 12.13 -9.90
N GLN A 44 17.72 12.68 -8.71
CA GLN A 44 17.23 14.05 -8.45
C GLN A 44 15.85 14.32 -9.05
N ASP A 45 14.92 14.61 -8.19
CA ASP A 45 13.55 14.95 -8.56
C ASP A 45 13.45 16.47 -8.75
N LYS A 46 13.90 16.95 -9.92
CA LYS A 46 14.02 18.41 -10.18
C LYS A 46 12.71 19.14 -10.05
N ASP A 47 11.62 18.52 -10.50
CA ASP A 47 10.30 19.15 -10.47
C ASP A 47 9.54 18.86 -9.17
N GLY A 48 10.08 18.01 -8.31
CA GLY A 48 9.43 17.62 -7.07
C GLY A 48 8.19 16.74 -7.26
N ILE A 49 7.96 16.22 -8.46
CA ILE A 49 6.76 15.43 -8.76
C ILE A 49 6.80 14.08 -8.05
N LEU A 50 7.97 13.43 -8.04
CA LEU A 50 8.09 12.13 -7.37
C LEU A 50 7.86 12.26 -5.86
N GLN A 51 8.41 13.33 -5.27
CA GLN A 51 8.17 13.58 -3.85
C GLN A 51 6.70 13.88 -3.58
N LEU A 52 6.04 14.61 -4.47
CA LEU A 52 4.62 14.89 -4.36
C LEU A 52 3.78 13.61 -4.39
N VAL A 53 4.11 12.70 -5.32
CA VAL A 53 3.42 11.40 -5.42
C VAL A 53 3.61 10.61 -4.13
N ARG A 54 4.85 10.55 -3.63
CA ARG A 54 5.15 9.81 -2.41
C ARG A 54 4.44 10.41 -1.20
N ASP A 55 4.41 11.74 -1.10
CA ASP A 55 3.71 12.42 -0.02
C ASP A 55 2.21 12.11 -0.05
N ARG A 56 1.62 12.07 -1.26
CA ARG A 56 0.20 11.72 -1.41
C ARG A 56 -0.08 10.29 -1.00
N LEU A 57 0.82 9.37 -1.35
CA LEU A 57 0.69 7.98 -0.93
C LEU A 57 0.67 7.88 0.59
N HIS A 58 1.62 8.53 1.26
CA HIS A 58 1.72 8.47 2.71
C HIS A 58 0.52 9.14 3.39
N PHE A 59 0.04 10.25 2.82
CA PHE A 59 -1.17 10.89 3.32
C PHE A 59 -2.37 9.96 3.25
N ASN A 60 -2.57 9.28 2.10
CA ASN A 60 -3.69 8.36 1.92
C ASN A 60 -3.59 7.17 2.86
N MET A 61 -2.38 6.64 3.06
CA MET A 61 -2.16 5.56 4.00
C MET A 61 -2.53 5.97 5.42
N GLU A 62 -2.09 7.15 5.84
CA GLU A 62 -2.38 7.65 7.18
C GLU A 62 -3.89 7.84 7.38
N GLU A 63 -4.58 8.41 6.39
CA GLU A 63 -6.03 8.60 6.45
C GLU A 63 -6.78 7.29 6.62
N LYS A 64 -6.25 6.19 6.09
CA LYS A 64 -6.87 4.87 6.16
C LYS A 64 -6.31 4.00 7.28
N GLY A 65 -5.42 4.54 8.09
CA GLY A 65 -4.80 3.78 9.17
C GLY A 65 -3.93 2.62 8.69
N LEU A 66 -3.32 2.78 7.51
CA LEU A 66 -2.49 1.73 6.92
C LEU A 66 -1.02 1.98 7.19
N ASN A 67 -0.28 0.90 7.47
CA ASN A 67 1.15 0.93 7.67
C ASN A 67 1.81 -0.12 6.79
N PHE A 68 3.05 0.13 6.38
CA PHE A 68 3.80 -0.89 5.66
C PHE A 68 4.14 -2.07 6.60
N PRO A 69 4.21 -3.29 6.04
CA PRO A 69 4.67 -4.45 6.83
C PRO A 69 6.11 -4.23 7.29
N GLU A 70 6.38 -4.65 8.50
CA GLU A 70 7.72 -4.60 9.08
C GLU A 70 8.49 -5.89 8.85
#